data_9c3377946b2b4fb9c2d3512eefb99108
#
_entry.id   9c3377946b2b4fb9c2d3512eefb99108
#
_cell.length_a   1.000
_cell.length_b   1.000
_cell.length_c   1.000
_cell.angle_alpha   90.00
_cell.angle_beta   90.00
_cell.angle_gamma   90.00
#
_symmetry.space_group_name_H-M   'P 1'
#
loop_
_entity.id
_entity.type
_entity.pdbx_description
1 polymer ?
#
loop_
_entity_poly.entity_id
_entity_poly.type
_entity_poly.pdbx_seq_one_letter_code
_entity_poly.pdbx_strand_id
1 'polypeptide(L)'
;MAKRIFMLLSLGGILLLSSCGHKEETKEEEAKFLVSNPLEKDTVVDRKYVAQIHSIRHIELRALERGYLQNIFVDEGQFVSKGQKMFRIMPNVYEAELSKSKAEAQSALIEYQNTKALAEKNVVSKNELALAKARLAKANAEVSLAQTHLGFTDIRAPFSGIMNHLEAREGSLLDEGDLLTTLSDNSKMWVYFNVPEAEYLNYVTKKAKGEMIKVNVEMAKGSISS
;
A
#
# COMPACT_ATOMS: atom_id res chain seq x y z
N MET A 1 -56.61 87.75 47.04
CA MET A 1 -55.88 86.43 46.83
C MET A 1 -55.83 86.01 45.37
N ALA A 2 -56.78 86.26 44.51
CA ALA A 2 -56.83 85.87 43.12
C ALA A 2 -55.66 86.46 42.21
N LYS A 3 -55.21 87.68 42.47
CA LYS A 3 -54.14 88.33 41.69
C LYS A 3 -52.76 87.72 41.87
N ARG A 4 -52.47 87.09 43.01
CA ARG A 4 -51.22 86.40 43.31
C ARG A 4 -51.18 85.03 42.67
N ILE A 5 -52.28 84.35 42.50
CA ILE A 5 -52.39 83.03 41.87
C ILE A 5 -52.25 83.21 40.36
N PHE A 6 -52.76 84.27 39.78
CA PHE A 6 -52.61 84.55 38.31
C PHE A 6 -51.19 84.91 37.95
N MET A 7 -50.44 85.57 38.88
CA MET A 7 -49.03 85.89 38.63
C MET A 7 -48.08 84.66 38.70
N LEU A 8 -48.43 83.72 39.59
CA LEU A 8 -47.70 82.45 39.68
C LEU A 8 -47.98 81.49 38.49
N LEU A 9 -49.21 81.52 37.96
CA LEU A 9 -49.57 80.75 36.79
C LEU A 9 -48.88 81.30 35.51
N SER A 10 -48.71 82.66 35.38
CA SER A 10 -48.02 83.24 34.26
C SER A 10 -46.51 83.01 34.29
N LEU A 11 -45.90 82.96 35.46
CA LEU A 11 -44.47 82.67 35.62
C LEU A 11 -44.16 81.22 35.39
N GLY A 12 -45.07 80.27 35.68
CA GLY A 12 -44.95 78.86 35.35
C GLY A 12 -45.04 78.56 33.83
N GLY A 13 -45.87 79.35 33.12
CA GLY A 13 -46.05 79.24 31.67
C GLY A 13 -44.81 79.62 30.84
N ILE A 14 -43.98 80.55 31.35
CA ILE A 14 -42.79 81.04 30.67
C ILE A 14 -41.61 80.07 30.80
N LEU A 15 -41.56 79.25 31.84
CA LEU A 15 -40.52 78.28 32.11
C LEU A 15 -40.64 76.99 31.22
N LEU A 16 -41.80 76.75 30.61
CA LEU A 16 -42.02 75.57 29.75
C LEU A 16 -41.68 75.81 28.29
N LEU A 17 -41.31 76.98 27.89
CA LEU A 17 -41.01 77.32 26.51
C LEU A 17 -39.49 77.35 26.14
N SER A 18 -38.57 77.10 27.07
CA SER A 18 -37.12 77.07 26.86
C SER A 18 -36.56 75.72 26.60
N SER A 19 -37.37 74.69 26.22
CA SER A 19 -36.89 73.42 25.72
C SER A 19 -36.76 73.43 24.19
N CYS A 20 -36.01 74.39 23.69
CA CYS A 20 -35.53 74.31 22.32
C CYS A 20 -34.31 73.42 22.31
N GLY A 21 -34.53 72.15 22.01
CA GLY A 21 -33.43 71.18 21.82
C GLY A 21 -32.51 71.66 20.71
N HIS A 22 -31.31 71.94 21.08
CA HIS A 22 -30.19 72.07 20.14
C HIS A 22 -30.01 70.71 19.52
N LYS A 23 -30.49 70.56 18.28
CA LYS A 23 -30.15 69.44 17.45
C LYS A 23 -28.69 69.64 17.08
N GLU A 24 -27.78 69.02 17.80
CA GLU A 24 -26.45 68.79 17.28
C GLU A 24 -26.64 67.96 16.03
N GLU A 25 -26.50 68.63 14.86
CA GLU A 25 -26.21 67.93 13.66
C GLU A 25 -24.86 67.27 13.84
N THR A 26 -24.87 66.01 14.29
CA THR A 26 -23.75 65.12 14.11
C THR A 26 -23.50 65.09 12.61
N LYS A 27 -22.56 65.89 12.14
CA LYS A 27 -21.95 65.66 10.85
C LYS A 27 -21.44 64.24 10.90
N GLU A 28 -22.17 63.31 10.29
CA GLU A 28 -21.58 62.00 9.91
C GLU A 28 -20.34 62.33 9.10
N GLU A 29 -19.17 62.19 9.74
CA GLU A 29 -17.93 62.22 8.98
C GLU A 29 -18.02 61.05 8.01
N GLU A 30 -18.31 61.37 6.74
CA GLU A 30 -18.23 60.40 5.66
C GLU A 30 -16.83 59.74 5.71
N ALA A 31 -16.81 58.46 6.12
CA ALA A 31 -15.60 57.71 6.15
C ALA A 31 -14.95 57.71 4.76
N LYS A 32 -13.91 58.49 4.64
CA LYS A 32 -13.13 58.55 3.37
C LYS A 32 -12.24 57.32 3.32
N PHE A 33 -12.63 56.37 2.47
CA PHE A 33 -11.81 55.22 2.18
C PHE A 33 -10.81 55.59 1.06
N LEU A 34 -9.54 55.27 1.32
CA LEU A 34 -8.54 55.33 0.29
C LEU A 34 -8.80 54.17 -0.68
N VAL A 35 -9.19 54.47 -1.89
CA VAL A 35 -9.32 53.49 -2.98
C VAL A 35 -8.06 53.53 -3.83
N SER A 36 -7.53 52.36 -4.15
CA SER A 36 -6.44 52.24 -5.09
C SER A 36 -6.87 51.31 -6.24
N ASN A 37 -6.25 51.48 -7.37
CA ASN A 37 -6.48 50.58 -8.49
C ASN A 37 -5.95 49.17 -8.14
N PRO A 38 -6.66 48.10 -8.51
CA PRO A 38 -6.18 46.75 -8.33
C PRO A 38 -4.86 46.57 -9.08
N LEU A 39 -3.88 45.98 -8.39
CA LEU A 39 -2.59 45.62 -8.99
C LEU A 39 -2.70 44.21 -9.54
N GLU A 40 -2.66 44.04 -10.84
CA GLU A 40 -2.50 42.73 -11.48
C GLU A 40 -1.03 42.31 -11.42
N LYS A 41 -0.76 41.18 -10.80
CA LYS A 41 0.59 40.58 -10.70
C LYS A 41 0.50 39.08 -10.93
N ASP A 42 1.31 38.59 -11.85
CA ASP A 42 1.50 37.16 -12.01
C ASP A 42 2.12 36.57 -10.75
N THR A 43 1.44 35.60 -10.16
CA THR A 43 1.92 34.89 -8.98
C THR A 43 1.72 33.40 -9.13
N VAL A 44 2.63 32.64 -8.57
CA VAL A 44 2.50 31.19 -8.44
C VAL A 44 1.86 30.90 -7.09
N VAL A 45 0.75 30.18 -7.11
CA VAL A 45 0.07 29.72 -5.90
C VAL A 45 0.31 28.25 -5.74
N ASP A 46 1.10 27.88 -4.71
CA ASP A 46 1.32 26.51 -4.33
C ASP A 46 0.15 26.02 -3.48
N ARG A 47 -0.39 24.87 -3.87
CA ARG A 47 -1.44 24.18 -3.10
C ARG A 47 -0.85 22.95 -2.44
N LYS A 48 -1.03 22.83 -1.13
CA LYS A 48 -0.52 21.72 -0.33
C LYS A 48 -1.60 20.69 -0.09
N TYR A 49 -1.27 19.42 -0.35
CA TYR A 49 -2.12 18.26 -0.09
C TYR A 49 -1.40 17.27 0.78
N VAL A 50 -2.14 16.62 1.67
CA VAL A 50 -1.61 15.47 2.41
C VAL A 50 -1.55 14.28 1.45
N ALA A 51 -0.40 13.66 1.35
CA ALA A 51 -0.16 12.53 0.47
C ALA A 51 0.26 11.29 1.28
N GLN A 52 -0.12 10.12 0.77
CA GLN A 52 0.33 8.83 1.25
C GLN A 52 1.31 8.24 0.24
N ILE A 53 2.43 7.74 0.74
CA ILE A 53 3.49 7.17 -0.09
C ILE A 53 3.48 5.66 0.12
N HIS A 54 3.37 4.91 -0.98
CA HIS A 54 3.36 3.46 -0.98
C HIS A 54 4.45 2.92 -1.91
N SER A 55 5.07 1.82 -1.52
CA SER A 55 5.99 1.07 -2.39
C SER A 55 5.27 0.57 -3.64
N ILE A 56 5.96 0.49 -4.76
CA ILE A 56 5.39 -0.03 -6.01
C ILE A 56 4.94 -1.48 -5.87
N ARG A 57 5.62 -2.24 -5.03
CA ARG A 57 5.27 -3.62 -4.66
C ARG A 57 5.46 -3.79 -3.17
N HIS A 58 4.44 -4.31 -2.53
CA HIS A 58 4.47 -4.69 -1.13
C HIS A 58 3.72 -6.02 -1.00
N ILE A 59 4.39 -7.05 -0.53
CA ILE A 59 3.83 -8.38 -0.39
C ILE A 59 4.14 -8.98 0.96
N GLU A 60 3.29 -9.90 1.37
CA GLU A 60 3.52 -10.79 2.50
C GLU A 60 4.21 -12.06 2.01
N LEU A 61 5.34 -12.41 2.59
CA LEU A 61 6.00 -13.69 2.39
C LEU A 61 5.48 -14.68 3.45
N ARG A 62 4.82 -15.71 2.95
CA ARG A 62 4.19 -16.74 3.78
C ARG A 62 4.83 -18.10 3.55
N ALA A 63 4.78 -18.96 4.57
CA ALA A 63 5.18 -20.35 4.46
C ALA A 63 4.25 -21.07 3.47
N LEU A 64 4.84 -21.80 2.53
CA LEU A 64 4.11 -22.63 1.56
C LEU A 64 4.01 -24.11 2.02
N GLU A 65 4.82 -24.48 3.00
CA GLU A 65 4.87 -25.81 3.60
C GLU A 65 4.94 -25.71 5.11
N ARG A 66 4.44 -26.73 5.79
CA ARG A 66 4.52 -26.83 7.24
C ARG A 66 5.86 -27.41 7.69
N GLY A 67 6.34 -27.00 8.85
CA GLY A 67 7.53 -27.56 9.46
C GLY A 67 8.26 -26.58 10.36
N TYR A 68 9.32 -27.03 10.97
CA TYR A 68 10.15 -26.14 11.79
C TYR A 68 10.98 -25.21 10.92
N LEU A 69 11.00 -23.92 11.25
CA LEU A 69 11.88 -22.94 10.63
C LEU A 69 13.33 -23.25 11.03
N GLN A 70 14.10 -23.83 10.11
CA GLN A 70 15.45 -24.32 10.38
C GLN A 70 16.47 -23.20 10.38
N ASN A 71 16.42 -22.31 9.36
CA ASN A 71 17.37 -21.21 9.21
C ASN A 71 16.70 -19.96 8.69
N ILE A 72 17.22 -18.81 9.14
CA ILE A 72 16.95 -17.46 8.62
C ILE A 72 18.26 -16.91 8.07
N PHE A 73 18.29 -16.52 6.79
CA PHE A 73 19.50 -16.07 6.08
C PHE A 73 19.54 -14.55 5.87
N VAL A 74 18.62 -13.83 6.47
CA VAL A 74 18.40 -12.40 6.26
C VAL A 74 18.06 -11.71 7.56
N ASP A 75 18.43 -10.44 7.69
CA ASP A 75 18.13 -9.62 8.85
C ASP A 75 17.00 -8.61 8.58
N GLU A 76 16.33 -8.15 9.63
CA GLU A 76 15.30 -7.13 9.56
C GLU A 76 15.84 -5.84 8.94
N GLY A 77 15.11 -5.25 7.99
CA GLY A 77 15.53 -4.05 7.27
C GLY A 77 16.57 -4.29 6.18
N GLN A 78 17.03 -5.53 5.98
CA GLN A 78 18.03 -5.86 4.97
C GLN A 78 17.45 -5.76 3.56
N PHE A 79 18.27 -5.24 2.63
CA PHE A 79 17.99 -5.35 1.20
C PHE A 79 18.31 -6.77 0.70
N VAL A 80 17.34 -7.38 0.01
CA VAL A 80 17.47 -8.71 -0.58
C VAL A 80 17.34 -8.64 -2.10
N SER A 81 18.09 -9.49 -2.79
CA SER A 81 18.03 -9.60 -4.25
C SER A 81 17.00 -10.66 -4.67
N LYS A 82 16.38 -10.48 -5.85
CA LYS A 82 15.48 -11.49 -6.43
C LYS A 82 16.16 -12.87 -6.48
N GLY A 83 15.47 -13.92 -5.96
CA GLY A 83 15.94 -15.29 -5.89
C GLY A 83 16.84 -15.58 -4.68
N GLN A 84 17.25 -14.58 -3.91
CA GLN A 84 18.00 -14.77 -2.67
C GLN A 84 17.21 -15.64 -1.70
N LYS A 85 17.86 -16.66 -1.12
CA LYS A 85 17.26 -17.51 -0.08
C LYS A 85 17.12 -16.66 1.19
N MET A 86 15.91 -16.63 1.74
CA MET A 86 15.58 -15.86 2.95
C MET A 86 15.34 -16.80 4.15
N PHE A 87 14.56 -17.86 3.93
CA PHE A 87 14.20 -18.80 5.00
C PHE A 87 14.34 -20.23 4.50
N ARG A 88 14.56 -21.14 5.45
CA ARG A 88 14.54 -22.58 5.21
C ARG A 88 13.70 -23.30 6.25
N ILE A 89 12.65 -23.96 5.79
CA ILE A 89 11.89 -24.93 6.59
C ILE A 89 12.65 -26.25 6.56
N MET A 90 12.63 -27.01 7.66
CA MET A 90 13.31 -28.31 7.78
C MET A 90 12.89 -29.26 6.65
N PRO A 91 13.80 -29.66 5.73
CA PRO A 91 13.43 -30.34 4.50
C PRO A 91 13.32 -31.86 4.64
N ASN A 92 13.73 -32.44 5.78
CA ASN A 92 13.99 -33.88 5.91
C ASN A 92 12.82 -34.78 5.49
N VAL A 93 11.59 -34.40 5.83
CA VAL A 93 10.38 -35.14 5.45
C VAL A 93 10.15 -35.07 3.95
N TYR A 94 10.31 -33.90 3.37
CA TYR A 94 10.15 -33.66 1.92
C TYR A 94 11.24 -34.34 1.10
N GLU A 95 12.49 -34.39 1.60
CA GLU A 95 13.59 -35.16 0.99
C GLU A 95 13.31 -36.68 1.00
N ALA A 96 12.76 -37.16 2.09
CA ALA A 96 12.38 -38.58 2.21
C ALA A 96 11.23 -38.92 1.24
N GLU A 97 10.20 -38.07 1.14
CA GLU A 97 9.08 -38.24 0.20
C GLU A 97 9.54 -38.20 -1.27
N LEU A 98 10.43 -37.28 -1.60
CA LEU A 98 11.05 -37.22 -2.93
C LEU A 98 11.86 -38.50 -3.24
N SER A 99 12.61 -38.99 -2.27
CA SER A 99 13.40 -40.22 -2.42
C SER A 99 12.49 -41.44 -2.66
N LYS A 100 11.37 -41.54 -1.89
CA LYS A 100 10.35 -42.58 -2.07
C LYS A 100 9.75 -42.50 -3.49
N SER A 101 9.26 -41.33 -3.93
CA SER A 101 8.65 -41.14 -5.23
C SER A 101 9.64 -41.47 -6.39
N LYS A 102 10.94 -41.16 -6.22
CA LYS A 102 11.99 -41.54 -7.19
C LYS A 102 12.16 -43.05 -7.28
N ALA A 103 12.10 -43.77 -6.15
CA ALA A 103 12.20 -45.22 -6.13
C ALA A 103 10.99 -45.88 -6.81
N GLU A 104 9.78 -45.35 -6.61
CA GLU A 104 8.56 -45.79 -7.27
C GLU A 104 8.61 -45.52 -8.79
N ALA A 105 9.09 -44.38 -9.23
CA ALA A 105 9.30 -44.07 -10.65
C ALA A 105 10.33 -44.97 -11.31
N GLN A 106 11.40 -45.29 -10.57
CA GLN A 106 12.42 -46.22 -11.05
C GLN A 106 11.85 -47.63 -11.21
N SER A 107 11.03 -48.11 -10.30
CA SER A 107 10.33 -49.40 -10.41
C SER A 107 9.40 -49.41 -11.64
N ALA A 108 8.60 -48.38 -11.83
CA ALA A 108 7.71 -48.22 -12.99
C ALA A 108 8.47 -48.15 -14.30
N LEU A 109 9.67 -47.53 -14.32
CA LEU A 109 10.54 -47.48 -15.51
C LEU A 109 11.02 -48.89 -15.87
N ILE A 110 11.47 -49.70 -14.89
CA ILE A 110 11.91 -51.07 -15.15
C ILE A 110 10.75 -51.90 -15.68
N GLU A 111 9.55 -51.80 -15.09
CA GLU A 111 8.33 -52.47 -15.56
C GLU A 111 8.02 -52.10 -17.01
N TYR A 112 8.05 -50.79 -17.35
CA TYR A 112 7.82 -50.30 -18.71
C TYR A 112 8.87 -50.85 -19.71
N GLN A 113 10.18 -50.83 -19.34
CA GLN A 113 11.23 -51.32 -20.19
C GLN A 113 11.11 -52.83 -20.47
N ASN A 114 10.77 -53.62 -19.44
CA ASN A 114 10.53 -55.06 -19.58
C ASN A 114 9.32 -55.34 -20.46
N THR A 115 8.20 -54.66 -20.19
CA THR A 115 6.97 -54.79 -20.98
C THR A 115 7.20 -54.40 -22.46
N LYS A 116 8.00 -53.33 -22.72
CA LYS A 116 8.34 -52.88 -24.04
C LYS A 116 9.15 -53.97 -24.77
N ALA A 117 10.17 -54.55 -24.13
CA ALA A 117 10.97 -55.62 -24.75
C ALA A 117 10.14 -56.88 -25.06
N LEU A 118 9.12 -57.19 -24.24
CA LEU A 118 8.18 -58.30 -24.51
C LEU A 118 7.19 -57.94 -25.62
N ALA A 119 6.72 -56.73 -25.71
CA ALA A 119 5.82 -56.26 -26.77
C ALA A 119 6.51 -56.26 -28.15
N GLU A 120 7.76 -55.88 -28.21
CA GLU A 120 8.57 -55.94 -29.43
C GLU A 120 8.74 -57.39 -29.98
N LYS A 121 8.66 -58.40 -29.06
CA LYS A 121 8.67 -59.84 -29.39
C LYS A 121 7.26 -60.40 -29.58
N ASN A 122 6.21 -59.55 -29.58
CA ASN A 122 4.78 -59.97 -29.62
C ASN A 122 4.33 -60.91 -28.49
N VAL A 123 5.00 -60.91 -27.33
CA VAL A 123 4.67 -61.74 -26.19
C VAL A 123 3.52 -61.10 -25.36
N VAL A 124 3.46 -59.74 -25.32
CA VAL A 124 2.41 -59.01 -24.63
C VAL A 124 1.66 -58.09 -25.59
N SER A 125 0.46 -57.67 -25.20
CA SER A 125 -0.40 -56.82 -26.05
C SER A 125 0.10 -55.36 -26.09
N LYS A 126 -0.28 -54.61 -27.14
CA LYS A 126 -0.02 -53.15 -27.20
C LYS A 126 -0.72 -52.40 -26.07
N ASN A 127 -1.86 -52.93 -25.59
CA ASN A 127 -2.57 -52.32 -24.45
C ASN A 127 -1.77 -52.46 -23.17
N GLU A 128 -1.12 -53.60 -22.94
CA GLU A 128 -0.27 -53.81 -21.75
C GLU A 128 0.91 -52.86 -21.77
N LEU A 129 1.58 -52.68 -22.92
CA LEU A 129 2.62 -51.69 -23.08
C LEU A 129 2.12 -50.26 -22.82
N ALA A 130 0.93 -49.90 -23.32
CA ALA A 130 0.32 -48.61 -23.08
C ALA A 130 0.03 -48.39 -21.59
N LEU A 131 -0.42 -49.42 -20.87
CA LEU A 131 -0.67 -49.37 -19.42
C LEU A 131 0.63 -49.15 -18.62
N ALA A 132 1.69 -49.90 -18.94
CA ALA A 132 2.98 -49.75 -18.28
C ALA A 132 3.57 -48.34 -18.53
N LYS A 133 3.40 -47.79 -19.74
CA LYS A 133 3.78 -46.42 -20.05
C LYS A 133 2.98 -45.39 -19.22
N ALA A 134 1.68 -45.60 -19.06
CA ALA A 134 0.85 -44.72 -18.26
C ALA A 134 1.23 -44.75 -16.78
N ARG A 135 1.56 -45.93 -16.23
CA ARG A 135 2.08 -46.07 -14.86
C ARG A 135 3.40 -45.31 -14.65
N LEU A 136 4.32 -45.43 -15.58
CA LEU A 136 5.58 -44.66 -15.53
C LEU A 136 5.30 -43.15 -15.59
N ALA A 137 4.40 -42.70 -16.46
CA ALA A 137 4.04 -41.30 -16.55
C ALA A 137 3.44 -40.78 -15.23
N LYS A 138 2.57 -41.57 -14.57
CA LYS A 138 2.01 -41.25 -13.25
C LYS A 138 3.11 -41.12 -12.21
N ALA A 139 4.00 -42.10 -12.10
CA ALA A 139 5.10 -42.10 -11.12
C ALA A 139 6.04 -40.90 -11.32
N ASN A 140 6.34 -40.54 -12.57
CA ASN A 140 7.11 -39.33 -12.87
C ASN A 140 6.41 -38.03 -12.43
N ALA A 141 5.08 -37.95 -12.54
CA ALA A 141 4.31 -36.82 -12.04
C ALA A 141 4.37 -36.72 -10.52
N GLU A 142 4.37 -37.86 -9.80
CA GLU A 142 4.52 -37.89 -8.34
C GLU A 142 5.93 -37.41 -7.92
N VAL A 143 6.99 -37.77 -8.65
CA VAL A 143 8.34 -37.21 -8.42
C VAL A 143 8.34 -35.71 -8.60
N SER A 144 7.68 -35.20 -9.64
CA SER A 144 7.60 -33.76 -9.89
C SER A 144 6.88 -33.02 -8.79
N LEU A 145 5.80 -33.59 -8.25
CA LEU A 145 5.05 -33.04 -7.13
C LEU A 145 5.92 -33.00 -5.87
N ALA A 146 6.55 -34.11 -5.50
CA ALA A 146 7.44 -34.17 -4.33
C ALA A 146 8.62 -33.20 -4.45
N GLN A 147 9.17 -33.03 -5.66
CA GLN A 147 10.24 -32.05 -5.93
C GLN A 147 9.74 -30.61 -5.72
N THR A 148 8.51 -30.32 -6.07
CA THR A 148 7.89 -29.00 -5.87
C THR A 148 7.71 -28.71 -4.39
N HIS A 149 7.17 -29.65 -3.61
CA HIS A 149 7.04 -29.52 -2.16
C HIS A 149 8.39 -29.30 -1.48
N LEU A 150 9.42 -30.08 -1.87
CA LEU A 150 10.78 -29.83 -1.37
C LEU A 150 11.28 -28.43 -1.75
N GLY A 151 10.98 -27.97 -2.96
CA GLY A 151 11.35 -26.62 -3.41
C GLY A 151 10.72 -25.51 -2.56
N PHE A 152 9.52 -25.71 -2.08
CA PHE A 152 8.81 -24.75 -1.24
C PHE A 152 9.37 -24.65 0.19
N THR A 153 10.21 -25.59 0.63
CA THR A 153 10.92 -25.48 1.90
C THR A 153 11.99 -24.38 1.89
N ASP A 154 12.53 -24.03 0.71
CA ASP A 154 13.47 -22.93 0.51
C ASP A 154 12.72 -21.68 0.06
N ILE A 155 12.41 -20.79 0.98
CA ILE A 155 11.67 -19.55 0.70
C ILE A 155 12.62 -18.47 0.21
N ARG A 156 12.37 -17.97 -1.01
CA ARG A 156 13.21 -17.02 -1.71
C ARG A 156 12.48 -15.72 -2.03
N ALA A 157 13.24 -14.62 -2.12
CA ALA A 157 12.72 -13.34 -2.51
C ALA A 157 12.18 -13.36 -3.96
N PRO A 158 10.90 -13.08 -4.23
CA PRO A 158 10.33 -13.08 -5.57
C PRO A 158 10.77 -11.86 -6.41
N PHE A 159 11.21 -10.79 -5.76
CA PHE A 159 11.80 -9.60 -6.36
C PHE A 159 12.82 -8.98 -5.39
N SER A 160 13.62 -8.05 -5.89
CA SER A 160 14.59 -7.33 -5.06
C SER A 160 13.87 -6.22 -4.28
N GLY A 161 14.16 -6.10 -2.99
CA GLY A 161 13.50 -5.13 -2.12
C GLY A 161 14.05 -5.13 -0.70
N ILE A 162 13.42 -4.39 0.18
CA ILE A 162 13.75 -4.32 1.59
C ILE A 162 12.80 -5.23 2.35
N MET A 163 13.37 -6.13 3.12
CA MET A 163 12.65 -6.98 4.06
C MET A 163 12.28 -6.16 5.30
N ASN A 164 11.08 -6.38 5.80
CA ASN A 164 10.60 -5.72 7.01
C ASN A 164 10.87 -6.58 8.26
N HIS A 165 9.99 -6.56 9.22
CA HIS A 165 10.08 -7.29 10.48
C HIS A 165 9.95 -8.81 10.27
N LEU A 166 10.60 -9.60 11.13
CA LEU A 166 10.50 -11.07 11.19
C LEU A 166 9.38 -11.49 12.13
N GLU A 167 8.34 -12.11 11.58
CA GLU A 167 7.20 -12.62 12.37
C GLU A 167 7.49 -13.99 13.00
N ALA A 168 8.44 -14.74 12.46
CA ALA A 168 8.85 -16.03 12.97
C ALA A 168 10.35 -16.05 13.30
N ARG A 169 10.74 -16.93 14.24
CA ARG A 169 12.13 -17.12 14.67
C ARG A 169 12.60 -18.53 14.33
N GLU A 170 13.91 -18.75 14.25
CA GLU A 170 14.47 -20.09 14.10
C GLU A 170 13.97 -21.01 15.21
N GLY A 171 13.55 -22.22 14.85
CA GLY A 171 12.90 -23.17 15.74
C GLY A 171 11.39 -23.04 15.89
N SER A 172 10.75 -22.01 15.33
CA SER A 172 9.29 -21.90 15.29
C SER A 172 8.70 -23.01 14.43
N LEU A 173 7.59 -23.59 14.89
CA LEU A 173 6.75 -24.45 14.06
C LEU A 173 5.88 -23.56 13.18
N LEU A 174 5.89 -23.80 11.89
CA LEU A 174 5.11 -23.08 10.88
C LEU A 174 4.05 -24.01 10.30
N ASP A 175 2.87 -23.46 10.07
CA ASP A 175 1.84 -24.04 9.22
C ASP A 175 1.80 -23.37 7.85
N GLU A 176 1.16 -24.03 6.87
CA GLU A 176 0.95 -23.45 5.55
C GLU A 176 0.13 -22.14 5.65
N GLY A 177 0.65 -21.07 5.09
CA GLY A 177 0.04 -19.75 5.14
C GLY A 177 0.55 -18.83 6.26
N ASP A 178 1.38 -19.32 7.19
CA ASP A 178 1.94 -18.48 8.24
C ASP A 178 2.81 -17.36 7.68
N LEU A 179 2.63 -16.16 8.21
CA LEU A 179 3.38 -14.97 7.81
C LEU A 179 4.81 -15.05 8.37
N LEU A 180 5.78 -14.89 7.49
CA LEU A 180 7.20 -14.86 7.86
C LEU A 180 7.75 -13.43 7.92
N THR A 181 7.43 -12.63 6.92
CA THR A 181 7.84 -11.23 6.81
C THR A 181 7.05 -10.55 5.69
N THR A 182 7.25 -9.24 5.55
CA THR A 182 6.81 -8.49 4.38
C THR A 182 8.02 -8.01 3.57
N LEU A 183 7.87 -7.94 2.25
CA LEU A 183 8.89 -7.48 1.33
C LEU A 183 8.39 -6.31 0.50
N SER A 184 9.14 -5.20 0.49
CA SER A 184 8.77 -3.96 -0.19
C SER A 184 9.81 -3.56 -1.23
N ASP A 185 9.36 -3.27 -2.44
CA ASP A 185 10.18 -2.68 -3.49
C ASP A 185 10.01 -1.16 -3.48
N ASN A 186 11.00 -0.48 -2.92
CA ASN A 186 11.03 0.97 -2.78
C ASN A 186 11.77 1.68 -3.93
N SER A 187 12.07 0.98 -5.02
CA SER A 187 12.74 1.56 -6.19
C SER A 187 11.90 2.63 -6.89
N LYS A 188 10.59 2.48 -6.80
CA LYS A 188 9.57 3.45 -7.23
C LYS A 188 8.49 3.53 -6.17
N MET A 189 7.91 4.71 -6.03
CA MET A 189 6.86 4.96 -5.05
C MET A 189 5.60 5.46 -5.74
N TRP A 190 4.45 5.03 -5.25
CA TRP A 190 3.17 5.62 -5.56
C TRP A 190 2.85 6.69 -4.53
N VAL A 191 2.48 7.87 -5.01
CA VAL A 191 2.04 8.97 -4.14
C VAL A 191 0.56 9.20 -4.40
N TYR A 192 -0.27 8.94 -3.40
CA TYR A 192 -1.70 9.14 -3.46
C TYR A 192 -2.07 10.39 -2.67
N PHE A 193 -2.80 11.27 -3.27
CA PHE A 193 -3.35 12.45 -2.60
C PHE A 193 -4.74 12.78 -3.14
N ASN A 194 -5.57 13.32 -2.27
CA ASN A 194 -6.94 13.67 -2.61
C ASN A 194 -7.00 15.14 -3.06
N VAL A 195 -7.64 15.36 -4.20
CA VAL A 195 -7.88 16.68 -4.77
C VAL A 195 -9.37 16.96 -4.83
N PRO A 196 -9.83 18.19 -4.54
CA PRO A 196 -11.20 18.61 -4.78
C PRO A 196 -11.56 18.49 -6.28
N GLU A 197 -12.83 18.17 -6.56
CA GLU A 197 -13.32 17.97 -7.94
C GLU A 197 -13.02 19.18 -8.86
N ALA A 198 -13.24 20.38 -8.37
CA ALA A 198 -12.98 21.61 -9.14
C ALA A 198 -11.51 21.70 -9.60
N GLU A 199 -10.57 21.25 -8.77
CA GLU A 199 -9.16 21.24 -9.13
C GLU A 199 -8.81 20.12 -10.11
N TYR A 200 -9.43 18.96 -9.94
CA TYR A 200 -9.29 17.87 -10.89
C TYR A 200 -9.76 18.27 -12.29
N LEU A 201 -10.92 18.93 -12.39
CA LEU A 201 -11.43 19.44 -13.68
C LEU A 201 -10.48 20.46 -14.31
N ASN A 202 -9.93 21.38 -13.51
CA ASN A 202 -8.91 22.33 -13.98
C ASN A 202 -7.64 21.60 -14.46
N TYR A 203 -7.19 20.59 -13.73
CA TYR A 203 -6.06 19.76 -14.13
C TYR A 203 -6.30 19.07 -15.49
N VAL A 204 -7.46 18.43 -15.67
CA VAL A 204 -7.81 17.74 -16.92
C VAL A 204 -7.84 18.72 -18.09
N THR A 205 -8.41 19.92 -17.88
CA THR A 205 -8.48 20.97 -18.91
C THR A 205 -7.08 21.45 -19.31
N LYS A 206 -6.19 21.69 -18.35
CA LYS A 206 -4.80 22.10 -18.61
C LYS A 206 -3.99 20.99 -19.29
N LYS A 207 -4.13 19.75 -18.83
CA LYS A 207 -3.50 18.59 -19.46
C LYS A 207 -3.92 18.41 -20.91
N ALA A 208 -5.20 18.62 -21.23
CA ALA A 208 -5.71 18.57 -22.60
C ALA A 208 -5.08 19.65 -23.51
N LYS A 209 -4.63 20.77 -22.93
CA LYS A 209 -3.89 21.85 -23.63
C LYS A 209 -2.38 21.61 -23.70
N GLY A 210 -1.87 20.46 -23.20
CA GLY A 210 -0.45 20.13 -23.20
C GLY A 210 0.37 20.81 -22.10
N GLU A 211 -0.26 21.44 -21.11
CA GLU A 211 0.44 22.05 -19.98
C GLU A 211 0.87 20.97 -18.96
N MET A 212 2.16 20.93 -18.63
CA MET A 212 2.68 20.06 -17.59
C MET A 212 2.58 20.72 -16.22
N ILE A 213 1.90 20.05 -15.29
CA ILE A 213 1.84 20.48 -13.90
C ILE A 213 2.98 19.82 -13.13
N LYS A 214 3.82 20.64 -12.48
CA LYS A 214 4.87 20.15 -11.58
C LYS A 214 4.29 19.88 -10.21
N VAL A 215 4.59 18.70 -9.68
CA VAL A 215 4.21 18.30 -8.33
C VAL A 215 5.51 18.09 -7.53
N ASN A 216 5.64 18.80 -6.41
CA ASN A 216 6.76 18.64 -5.49
C ASN A 216 6.28 17.82 -4.28
N VAL A 217 7.03 16.80 -3.90
CA VAL A 217 6.77 16.02 -2.69
C VAL A 217 7.71 16.50 -1.59
N GLU A 218 7.14 17.13 -0.56
CA GLU A 218 7.88 17.54 0.65
C GLU A 218 7.72 16.44 1.71
N MET A 219 8.81 15.81 2.10
CA MET A 219 8.83 14.89 3.23
C MET A 219 9.19 15.66 4.51
N ALA A 220 8.60 15.28 5.64
CA ALA A 220 8.98 15.83 6.94
C ALA A 220 10.47 15.59 7.17
N LYS A 221 11.26 16.66 7.27
CA LYS A 221 12.66 16.57 7.72
C LYS A 221 12.63 16.28 9.22
N GLY A 222 12.83 15.03 9.59
CA GLY A 222 13.10 14.68 10.97
C GLY A 222 14.41 15.36 11.38
N SER A 223 14.36 16.35 12.26
CA SER A 223 15.55 16.80 12.96
C SER A 223 15.95 15.68 13.92
N ILE A 224 16.91 14.85 13.53
CA ILE A 224 17.62 14.00 14.47
C ILE A 224 18.51 14.96 15.24
N SER A 225 18.07 15.42 16.42
CA SER A 225 18.95 16.02 17.40
C SER A 225 19.79 14.90 17.99
N SER A 226 21.05 14.88 17.63
CA SER A 226 22.10 14.10 18.32
C SER A 226 22.31 14.58 19.75
#